data_fdcbfec5cb919b356f7d3215dbcb7e22
#
_entry.id   fdcbfec5cb919b356f7d3215dbcb7e22
#
_cell.length_a   1.000
_cell.length_b   1.000
_cell.length_c   1.000
_cell.angle_alpha   90.00
_cell.angle_beta   90.00
_cell.angle_gamma   90.00
#
_symmetry.space_group_name_H-M   'P 1'
#
loop_
_entity.id
_entity.type
_entity.pdbx_description
1 polymer ?
#
loop_
_entity_poly.entity_id
_entity_poly.type
_entity_poly.pdbx_seq_one_letter_code
_entity_poly.pdbx_strand_id
1 'polypeptide(L)'
;MESFGEDTFFKYSDMKNDFESVLVKISSILNFKDLSEEDMNTIKKNTSISKMRFDLSSGNSKYYSTVSESREGMIRKGVIGEWKNYFSDYQLRDITKIESGSFSFFSKLIYFLVFTLRRIVFSIE
;
A
#
# COMPACT_ATOMS: atom_id res chain seq x y z
N MET A 1 5.77 19.18 -13.57
CA MET A 1 5.52 18.08 -12.63
C MET A 1 4.32 18.52 -11.79
N GLU A 2 3.12 18.10 -12.17
CA GLU A 2 1.92 18.46 -11.42
C GLU A 2 2.02 17.84 -10.04
N SER A 3 1.89 18.68 -9.00
CA SER A 3 1.82 18.20 -7.63
C SER A 3 0.50 17.47 -7.46
N PHE A 4 0.55 16.15 -7.27
CA PHE A 4 -0.62 15.42 -6.80
C PHE A 4 -1.05 16.04 -5.47
N GLY A 5 -2.26 16.63 -5.44
CA GLY A 5 -2.80 17.23 -4.23
C GLY A 5 -2.96 16.19 -3.11
N GLU A 6 -3.00 16.63 -1.85
CA GLU A 6 -3.24 15.76 -0.68
C GLU A 6 -4.52 14.91 -0.84
N ASP A 7 -5.45 15.36 -1.67
CA ASP A 7 -6.72 14.69 -1.96
C ASP A 7 -6.59 13.37 -2.74
N THR A 8 -5.43 13.09 -3.35
CA THR A 8 -5.18 11.83 -4.08
C THR A 8 -4.54 10.74 -3.22
N PHE A 9 -4.28 11.03 -1.96
CA PHE A 9 -3.69 10.08 -1.02
C PHE A 9 -4.78 9.33 -0.26
N PHE A 10 -4.71 7.98 -0.26
CA PHE A 10 -5.61 7.10 0.48
C PHE A 10 -4.80 6.23 1.43
N LYS A 11 -5.15 6.26 2.72
CA LYS A 11 -4.55 5.35 3.69
C LYS A 11 -5.22 3.98 3.60
N TYR A 12 -4.42 2.93 3.70
CA TYR A 12 -4.94 1.56 3.72
C TYR A 12 -5.92 1.31 4.88
N SER A 13 -5.67 1.93 6.03
CA SER A 13 -6.58 1.89 7.18
C SER A 13 -7.97 2.44 6.83
N ASP A 14 -8.04 3.55 6.09
CA ASP A 14 -9.29 4.19 5.74
C ASP A 14 -10.07 3.31 4.75
N MET A 15 -9.37 2.73 3.76
CA MET A 15 -9.96 1.76 2.84
C MET A 15 -10.52 0.52 3.55
N LYS A 16 -9.96 0.14 4.69
CA LYS A 16 -10.44 -1.01 5.47
C LYS A 16 -11.58 -0.68 6.40
N ASN A 17 -11.58 0.52 6.98
CA ASN A 17 -12.54 0.94 8.00
C ASN A 17 -13.77 1.60 7.39
N ASP A 18 -13.60 2.35 6.30
CA ASP A 18 -14.67 3.10 5.63
C ASP A 18 -14.48 3.05 4.11
N PHE A 19 -14.67 1.86 3.57
CA PHE A 19 -14.49 1.60 2.14
C PHE A 19 -15.42 2.46 1.27
N GLU A 20 -16.64 2.70 1.72
CA GLU A 20 -17.66 3.42 0.95
C GLU A 20 -17.28 4.89 0.77
N SER A 21 -16.88 5.59 1.83
CA SER A 21 -16.40 6.97 1.72
C SER A 21 -15.16 7.10 0.83
N VAL A 22 -14.24 6.16 0.92
CA VAL A 22 -13.05 6.14 0.04
C VAL A 22 -13.46 5.92 -1.42
N LEU A 23 -14.41 5.02 -1.68
CA LEU A 23 -14.90 4.73 -3.02
C LEU A 23 -15.59 5.94 -3.65
N VAL A 24 -16.41 6.66 -2.90
CA VAL A 24 -17.04 7.92 -3.34
C VAL A 24 -15.96 8.96 -3.69
N LYS A 25 -14.94 9.10 -2.86
CA LYS A 25 -13.83 10.03 -3.12
C LYS A 25 -13.06 9.65 -4.40
N ILE A 26 -12.77 8.37 -4.62
CA ILE A 26 -12.13 7.88 -5.84
C ILE A 26 -13.01 8.17 -7.06
N SER A 27 -14.31 7.88 -6.98
CA SER A 27 -15.27 8.16 -8.04
C SER A 27 -15.29 9.64 -8.44
N SER A 28 -15.30 10.54 -7.45
CA SER A 28 -15.24 11.98 -7.66
C SER A 28 -13.94 12.42 -8.37
N ILE A 29 -12.79 11.90 -7.94
CA ILE A 29 -11.49 12.22 -8.57
C ILE A 29 -11.43 11.77 -10.02
N LEU A 30 -12.03 10.61 -10.32
CA LEU A 30 -12.05 10.04 -11.66
C LEU A 30 -13.20 10.59 -12.53
N ASN A 31 -14.00 11.52 -12.03
CA ASN A 31 -15.19 12.07 -12.69
C ASN A 31 -16.17 10.98 -13.16
N PHE A 32 -16.29 9.90 -12.40
CA PHE A 32 -17.33 8.92 -12.62
C PHE A 32 -18.69 9.46 -12.11
N LYS A 33 -19.76 8.94 -12.68
CA LYS A 33 -21.13 9.18 -12.17
C LYS A 33 -21.22 8.71 -10.71
N ASP A 34 -22.19 9.27 -10.00
CA ASP A 34 -22.54 8.80 -8.67
C ASP A 34 -22.76 7.27 -8.69
N LEU A 35 -22.05 6.59 -7.81
CA LEU A 35 -22.14 5.14 -7.67
C LEU A 35 -23.46 4.79 -7.00
N SER A 36 -24.24 3.92 -7.59
CA SER A 36 -25.39 3.34 -6.94
C SER A 36 -24.98 2.43 -5.77
N GLU A 37 -25.89 2.15 -4.87
CA GLU A 37 -25.68 1.19 -3.78
C GLU A 37 -25.33 -0.21 -4.32
N GLU A 38 -25.95 -0.61 -5.44
CA GLU A 38 -25.65 -1.88 -6.10
C GLU A 38 -24.23 -1.92 -6.67
N ASP A 39 -23.76 -0.82 -7.28
CA ASP A 39 -22.39 -0.69 -7.77
C ASP A 39 -21.38 -0.80 -6.62
N MET A 40 -21.62 -0.07 -5.53
CA MET A 40 -20.76 -0.11 -4.34
C MET A 40 -20.67 -1.52 -3.75
N ASN A 41 -21.78 -2.23 -3.63
CA ASN A 41 -21.82 -3.60 -3.14
C ASN A 41 -21.09 -4.57 -4.07
N THR A 42 -21.25 -4.38 -5.39
CA THR A 42 -20.57 -5.18 -6.41
C THR A 42 -19.06 -4.98 -6.36
N ILE A 43 -18.60 -3.73 -6.25
CA ILE A 43 -17.18 -3.42 -6.12
C ILE A 43 -16.62 -4.02 -4.82
N LYS A 44 -17.31 -3.83 -3.69
CA LYS A 44 -16.91 -4.36 -2.38
C LYS A 44 -16.77 -5.89 -2.40
N LYS A 45 -17.72 -6.58 -3.04
CA LYS A 45 -17.66 -8.04 -3.21
C LYS A 45 -16.47 -8.47 -4.07
N ASN A 46 -16.27 -7.83 -5.20
CA ASN A 46 -15.23 -8.20 -6.17
C ASN A 46 -13.81 -7.86 -5.71
N THR A 47 -13.65 -6.85 -4.85
CA THR A 47 -12.37 -6.45 -4.26
C THR A 47 -12.09 -7.11 -2.92
N SER A 48 -12.97 -7.99 -2.43
CA SER A 48 -12.75 -8.72 -1.18
C SER A 48 -11.57 -9.68 -1.29
N ILE A 49 -10.79 -9.81 -0.22
CA ILE A 49 -9.63 -10.73 -0.16
C ILE A 49 -10.05 -12.18 -0.43
N SER A 50 -11.20 -12.59 0.10
CA SER A 50 -11.76 -13.92 -0.13
C SER A 50 -12.06 -14.18 -1.61
N LYS A 51 -12.67 -13.21 -2.29
CA LYS A 51 -12.94 -13.32 -3.73
C LYS A 51 -11.65 -13.34 -4.53
N MET A 52 -10.70 -12.46 -4.23
CA MET A 52 -9.40 -12.45 -4.91
C MET A 52 -8.63 -13.76 -4.74
N ARG A 53 -8.64 -14.36 -3.53
CA ARG A 53 -8.03 -15.68 -3.29
C ARG A 53 -8.73 -16.79 -4.06
N PHE A 54 -10.06 -16.77 -4.07
CA PHE A 54 -10.84 -17.72 -4.84
C PHE A 54 -10.52 -17.65 -6.33
N ASP A 55 -10.46 -16.44 -6.91
CA ASP A 55 -10.16 -16.24 -8.32
C ASP A 55 -8.74 -16.69 -8.67
N LEU A 56 -7.78 -16.49 -7.78
CA LEU A 56 -6.42 -16.99 -7.94
C LEU A 56 -6.37 -18.53 -7.93
N SER A 57 -7.05 -19.18 -6.99
CA SER A 57 -7.04 -20.63 -6.84
C SER A 57 -7.79 -21.34 -7.98
N SER A 58 -8.84 -20.69 -8.51
CA SER A 58 -9.66 -21.25 -9.60
C SER A 58 -9.08 -21.03 -11.00
N GLY A 59 -7.98 -20.30 -11.14
CA GLY A 59 -7.39 -19.96 -12.44
C GLY A 59 -8.23 -19.01 -13.30
N ASN A 60 -9.36 -18.51 -12.78
CA ASN A 60 -10.31 -17.67 -13.51
C ASN A 60 -9.92 -16.19 -13.58
N SER A 61 -8.77 -15.80 -13.06
CA SER A 61 -8.38 -14.40 -13.02
C SER A 61 -7.71 -13.96 -14.30
N LYS A 62 -8.43 -13.19 -15.12
CA LYS A 62 -7.86 -12.52 -16.30
C LYS A 62 -6.68 -11.59 -15.96
N TYR A 63 -6.62 -11.08 -14.75
CA TYR A 63 -5.62 -10.11 -14.31
C TYR A 63 -4.30 -10.77 -13.87
N TYR A 64 -4.31 -12.07 -13.62
CA TYR A 64 -3.16 -12.77 -13.04
C TYR A 64 -2.57 -13.84 -13.97
N SER A 65 -3.00 -13.90 -15.22
CA SER A 65 -2.55 -14.94 -16.18
C SER A 65 -1.06 -14.86 -16.53
N THR A 66 -0.42 -13.72 -16.29
CA THR A 66 0.97 -13.43 -16.66
C THR A 66 1.98 -13.52 -15.51
N VAL A 67 1.54 -13.74 -14.27
CA VAL A 67 2.44 -13.77 -13.10
C VAL A 67 2.71 -15.21 -12.71
N SER A 68 3.98 -15.59 -12.58
CA SER A 68 4.50 -16.94 -12.35
C SER A 68 4.00 -17.63 -11.05
N GLU A 69 4.31 -18.90 -10.90
CA GLU A 69 3.82 -19.91 -9.96
C GLU A 69 3.81 -19.58 -8.45
N SER A 70 4.37 -18.45 -8.00
CA SER A 70 4.44 -18.09 -6.58
C SER A 70 3.28 -17.21 -6.06
N ARG A 71 2.09 -17.36 -6.63
CA ARG A 71 0.95 -16.44 -6.41
C ARG A 71 0.28 -16.51 -5.04
N GLU A 72 0.37 -17.64 -4.37
CA GLU A 72 -0.27 -17.84 -3.07
C GLU A 72 0.19 -16.86 -1.99
N GLY A 73 1.43 -16.36 -2.09
CA GLY A 73 1.99 -15.36 -1.17
C GLY A 73 1.58 -13.91 -1.44
N MET A 74 1.04 -13.58 -2.64
CA MET A 74 0.76 -12.19 -3.00
C MET A 74 -0.45 -11.61 -2.26
N ILE A 75 -1.49 -12.42 -2.06
CA ILE A 75 -2.68 -11.99 -1.32
C ILE A 75 -2.56 -12.46 0.12
N ARG A 76 -1.98 -11.61 0.94
CA ARG A 76 -1.80 -11.83 2.37
C ARG A 76 -3.12 -11.60 3.12
N LYS A 77 -3.06 -11.58 4.45
CA LYS A 77 -4.25 -11.49 5.32
C LYS A 77 -5.02 -10.18 5.19
N GLY A 78 -4.37 -9.10 4.73
CA GLY A 78 -4.99 -7.78 4.59
C GLY A 78 -5.45 -7.21 5.92
N VAL A 79 -4.69 -7.45 6.99
CA VAL A 79 -4.96 -6.95 8.34
C VAL A 79 -4.16 -5.68 8.57
N ILE A 80 -4.81 -4.65 9.15
CA ILE A 80 -4.15 -3.40 9.52
C ILE A 80 -3.10 -3.71 10.58
N GLY A 81 -1.87 -3.21 10.37
CA GLY A 81 -0.79 -3.37 11.34
C GLY A 81 -0.13 -4.75 11.35
N GLU A 82 -0.50 -5.68 10.46
CA GLU A 82 0.11 -7.01 10.36
C GLU A 82 1.63 -6.95 10.13
N TRP A 83 2.12 -5.91 9.50
CA TRP A 83 3.54 -5.68 9.25
C TRP A 83 4.39 -5.71 10.53
N LYS A 84 3.80 -5.34 11.68
CA LYS A 84 4.48 -5.37 12.99
C LYS A 84 4.95 -6.77 13.39
N ASN A 85 4.27 -7.81 12.92
CA ASN A 85 4.60 -9.20 13.23
C ASN A 85 5.85 -9.71 12.47
N TYR A 86 6.37 -8.94 11.51
CA TYR A 86 7.50 -9.32 10.67
C TYR A 86 8.79 -8.55 11.01
N PHE A 87 8.66 -7.54 11.87
CA PHE A 87 9.79 -6.73 12.30
C PHE A 87 10.19 -7.08 13.73
N SER A 88 11.49 -7.10 13.99
CA SER A 88 12.03 -7.21 15.34
C SER A 88 11.69 -5.97 16.16
N ASP A 89 11.73 -6.06 17.49
CA ASP A 89 11.50 -4.92 18.39
C ASP A 89 12.45 -3.74 18.11
N TYR A 90 13.66 -4.03 17.65
CA TYR A 90 14.62 -3.00 17.25
C TYR A 90 14.12 -2.23 16.02
N GLN A 91 13.72 -2.95 14.98
CA GLN A 91 13.18 -2.34 13.76
C GLN A 91 11.87 -1.58 14.01
N LEU A 92 10.99 -2.10 14.88
CA LEU A 92 9.76 -1.41 15.28
C LEU A 92 10.05 -0.09 15.98
N ARG A 93 11.06 -0.06 16.87
CA ARG A 93 11.49 1.19 17.52
C ARG A 93 12.01 2.21 16.52
N ASP A 94 12.76 1.80 15.52
CA ASP A 94 13.26 2.71 14.50
C ASP A 94 12.14 3.26 13.62
N ILE A 95 11.18 2.44 13.22
CA ILE A 95 9.99 2.89 12.49
C ILE A 95 9.21 3.91 13.32
N THR A 96 8.98 3.65 14.61
CA THR A 96 8.28 4.58 15.50
C THR A 96 9.01 5.92 15.63
N LYS A 97 10.35 5.92 15.65
CA LYS A 97 11.15 7.15 15.66
C LYS A 97 10.98 7.95 14.36
N ILE A 98 10.90 7.26 13.21
CA ILE A 98 10.66 7.89 11.91
C ILE A 98 9.27 8.52 11.89
N GLU A 99 8.23 7.78 12.29
CA GLU A 99 6.84 8.26 12.33
C GLU A 99 6.65 9.46 13.26
N SER A 100 7.32 9.44 14.43
CA SER A 100 7.24 10.54 15.40
C SER A 100 8.05 11.79 15.01
N GLY A 101 8.75 11.76 13.87
CA GLY A 101 9.64 12.85 13.47
C GLY A 101 10.85 13.04 14.39
N SER A 102 11.03 12.17 15.38
CA SER A 102 12.08 12.23 16.41
C SER A 102 13.47 11.84 15.89
N PHE A 103 13.66 11.81 14.57
CA PHE A 103 15.00 11.61 14.02
C PHE A 103 15.87 12.81 14.38
N SER A 104 16.84 12.59 15.26
CA SER A 104 17.86 13.59 15.58
C SER A 104 18.48 14.10 14.28
N PHE A 105 18.79 15.39 14.24
CA PHE A 105 19.52 16.01 13.13
C PHE A 105 20.76 15.19 12.73
N PHE A 106 21.48 14.62 13.69
CA PHE A 106 22.62 13.74 13.46
C PHE A 106 22.27 12.45 12.73
N SER A 107 21.14 11.84 13.02
CA SER A 107 20.69 10.62 12.31
C SER A 107 20.34 10.93 10.85
N LYS A 108 19.71 12.07 10.57
CA LYS A 108 19.44 12.55 9.22
C LYS A 108 20.72 12.82 8.44
N LEU A 109 21.72 13.41 9.09
CA LEU A 109 23.03 13.69 8.50
C LEU A 109 23.79 12.38 8.18
N ILE A 110 23.79 11.40 9.07
CA ILE A 110 24.42 10.09 8.84
C ILE A 110 23.74 9.35 7.68
N TYR A 111 22.42 9.33 7.65
CA TYR A 111 21.67 8.73 6.52
C TYR A 111 22.00 9.41 5.20
N PHE A 112 22.05 10.72 5.18
CA PHE A 112 22.43 11.48 3.98
C PHE A 112 23.86 11.16 3.53
N LEU A 113 24.83 11.10 4.47
CA LEU A 113 26.22 10.74 4.17
C LEU A 113 26.37 9.31 3.64
N VAL A 114 25.71 8.34 4.28
CA VAL A 114 25.74 6.94 3.85
C VAL A 114 25.10 6.79 2.46
N PHE A 115 23.99 7.47 2.20
CA PHE A 115 23.31 7.42 0.90
C PHE A 115 24.13 8.08 -0.21
N THR A 116 24.80 9.21 0.07
CA THR A 116 25.66 9.89 -0.90
C THR A 116 26.94 9.10 -1.18
N LEU A 117 27.58 8.53 -0.18
CA LEU A 117 28.77 7.66 -0.33
C LEU A 117 28.44 6.40 -1.16
N ARG A 118 27.30 5.78 -0.89
CA ARG A 118 26.84 4.61 -1.66
C ARG A 118 26.62 4.95 -3.13
N ARG A 119 26.09 6.12 -3.45
CA ARG A 119 25.89 6.60 -4.81
C ARG A 119 27.20 6.87 -5.55
N ILE A 120 28.22 7.35 -4.85
CA ILE A 120 29.58 7.58 -5.41
C ILE A 120 30.26 6.24 -5.71
N VAL A 121 30.19 5.26 -4.79
CA VAL A 121 30.79 3.94 -4.99
C VAL A 121 30.19 3.19 -6.17
N PHE A 122 28.87 3.26 -6.37
CA PHE A 122 28.19 2.62 -7.52
C PHE A 122 28.26 3.40 -8.84
N SER A 123 28.85 4.60 -8.87
CA SER A 123 29.09 5.38 -10.09
C SER A 123 30.51 5.18 -10.66
N ILE A 124 31.34 4.37 -10.02
CA ILE A 124 32.74 4.12 -10.39
C ILE A 124 32.91 2.72 -11.06
N GLU A 125 31.85 1.91 -11.07
CA GLU A 125 31.76 0.69 -11.90
C GLU A 125 31.01 0.98 -13.21
#